data_a40d984570c0256b5b581a775a458f84
#
_entry.id   a40d984570c0256b5b581a775a458f84
#
_cell.length_a   1.000
_cell.length_b   1.000
_cell.length_c   1.000
_cell.angle_alpha   90.00
_cell.angle_beta   90.00
_cell.angle_gamma   90.00
#
_symmetry.space_group_name_H-M   'P 1'
#
loop_
_entity.id
_entity.type
_entity.pdbx_description
1 polymer ?
#
loop_
_entity_poly.entity_id
_entity_poly.type
_entity_poly.pdbx_seq_one_letter_code
_entity_poly.pdbx_strand_id
1 'polypeptide(L)'
;LSVAVQQVEAGAQVIDVNMDEGMIDGVAAMDRFVKLIASEPEISRVPLMIDSSKWEVIEAGLKCVQGKPIVNSISLKEGEAAFVHQARLCRRYGAAVVVMAFDEDGQADTLQRRQEIAARAHRILTQEVGFPPEDVIIDPNVFAVATGIEEHANYGVDFIEATRWIKANLPGTLVSGGISNVSFSFRGNNAVREAIHAVFLFHAIAAGLDMAIVNAGALVVYDEI
;
A
#
# COMPACT_ATOMS: atom_id res chain seq x y z
N LEU A 1 -10.25 -17.73 5.12
CA LEU A 1 -9.07 -18.48 4.68
C LEU A 1 -9.11 -18.81 3.19
N SER A 2 -10.22 -19.33 2.63
CA SER A 2 -10.31 -19.71 1.21
C SER A 2 -9.92 -18.61 0.23
N VAL A 3 -10.30 -17.36 0.50
CA VAL A 3 -9.90 -16.22 -0.33
C VAL A 3 -8.38 -16.00 -0.29
N ALA A 4 -7.76 -16.12 0.89
CA ALA A 4 -6.31 -15.97 1.02
C ALA A 4 -5.56 -17.09 0.27
N VAL A 5 -6.03 -18.33 0.34
CA VAL A 5 -5.50 -19.46 -0.44
C VAL A 5 -5.59 -19.15 -1.94
N GLN A 6 -6.76 -18.74 -2.44
CA GLN A 6 -6.95 -18.37 -3.84
C GLN A 6 -6.01 -17.28 -4.32
N GLN A 7 -5.75 -16.25 -3.50
CA GLN A 7 -4.80 -15.18 -3.84
C GLN A 7 -3.37 -15.73 -3.96
N VAL A 8 -2.94 -16.58 -3.03
CA VAL A 8 -1.60 -17.20 -3.07
C VAL A 8 -1.46 -18.14 -4.27
N GLU A 9 -2.49 -18.96 -4.56
CA GLU A 9 -2.53 -19.83 -5.74
C GLU A 9 -2.50 -19.05 -7.06
N ALA A 10 -3.14 -17.87 -7.10
CA ALA A 10 -3.12 -16.95 -8.22
C ALA A 10 -1.79 -16.16 -8.35
N GLY A 11 -0.82 -16.39 -7.47
CA GLY A 11 0.52 -15.82 -7.54
C GLY A 11 0.75 -14.60 -6.66
N ALA A 12 -0.13 -14.26 -5.73
CA ALA A 12 0.12 -13.20 -4.75
C ALA A 12 1.39 -13.50 -3.95
N GLN A 13 2.28 -12.50 -3.86
CA GLN A 13 3.56 -12.61 -3.16
C GLN A 13 3.49 -12.06 -1.74
N VAL A 14 2.43 -11.32 -1.42
CA VAL A 14 2.09 -10.77 -0.11
C VAL A 14 0.57 -10.85 0.04
N ILE A 15 0.08 -11.18 1.22
CA ILE A 15 -1.35 -11.11 1.52
C ILE A 15 -1.63 -9.87 2.36
N ASP A 16 -2.45 -8.97 1.81
CA ASP A 16 -2.98 -7.81 2.51
C ASP A 16 -4.18 -8.22 3.37
N VAL A 17 -4.12 -7.88 4.66
CA VAL A 17 -5.16 -8.22 5.65
C VAL A 17 -5.74 -6.95 6.22
N ASN A 18 -6.98 -6.64 5.87
CA ASN A 18 -7.75 -5.52 6.37
C ASN A 18 -8.99 -5.99 7.13
N MET A 19 -9.19 -5.45 8.33
CA MET A 19 -10.33 -5.74 9.21
C MET A 19 -11.11 -4.47 9.56
N ASP A 20 -11.01 -3.43 8.74
CA ASP A 20 -11.72 -2.15 8.93
C ASP A 20 -13.18 -2.26 8.46
N GLU A 21 -13.98 -3.02 9.19
CA GLU A 21 -15.41 -3.17 8.98
C GLU A 21 -16.16 -2.54 10.18
N GLY A 22 -17.17 -1.72 9.87
CA GLY A 22 -17.88 -0.93 10.89
C GLY A 22 -18.65 -1.73 11.94
N MET A 23 -18.93 -3.00 11.67
CA MET A 23 -19.77 -3.86 12.52
C MET A 23 -18.98 -4.90 13.32
N ILE A 24 -17.64 -4.90 13.25
CA ILE A 24 -16.80 -5.85 13.95
C ILE A 24 -15.78 -5.16 14.87
N ASP A 25 -15.34 -5.88 15.89
CA ASP A 25 -14.16 -5.50 16.67
C ASP A 25 -12.89 -5.80 15.83
N GLY A 26 -12.34 -4.78 15.19
CA GLY A 26 -11.19 -4.91 14.31
C GLY A 26 -9.95 -5.46 15.01
N VAL A 27 -9.71 -5.11 16.28
CA VAL A 27 -8.59 -5.60 17.08
C VAL A 27 -8.71 -7.12 17.30
N ALA A 28 -9.87 -7.57 17.79
CA ALA A 28 -10.10 -8.99 18.02
C ALA A 28 -10.14 -9.80 16.70
N ALA A 29 -10.69 -9.22 15.63
CA ALA A 29 -10.74 -9.84 14.30
C ALA A 29 -9.34 -10.01 13.71
N MET A 30 -8.49 -8.98 13.76
CA MET A 30 -7.11 -9.02 13.27
C MET A 30 -6.28 -10.05 14.04
N ASP A 31 -6.32 -10.02 15.36
CA ASP A 31 -5.61 -10.97 16.23
C ASP A 31 -5.99 -12.42 15.87
N ARG A 32 -7.28 -12.70 15.80
CA ARG A 32 -7.79 -14.04 15.48
C ARG A 32 -7.41 -14.49 14.07
N PHE A 33 -7.57 -13.62 13.09
CA PHE A 33 -7.34 -13.97 11.69
C PHE A 33 -5.86 -14.23 11.40
N VAL A 34 -4.97 -13.39 11.91
CA VAL A 34 -3.51 -13.58 11.74
C VAL A 34 -3.03 -14.88 12.38
N LYS A 35 -3.54 -15.23 13.58
CA LYS A 35 -3.25 -16.51 14.23
C LYS A 35 -3.77 -17.71 13.43
N LEU A 36 -4.95 -17.60 12.81
CA LEU A 36 -5.48 -18.65 11.93
C LEU A 36 -4.61 -18.83 10.68
N ILE A 37 -4.20 -17.74 10.03
CA ILE A 37 -3.31 -17.80 8.85
C ILE A 37 -1.97 -18.44 9.22
N ALA A 38 -1.42 -18.16 10.39
CA ALA A 38 -0.14 -18.70 10.82
C ALA A 38 -0.11 -20.22 10.91
N SER A 39 -1.29 -20.86 11.08
CA SER A 39 -1.45 -22.32 11.10
C SER A 39 -1.73 -22.93 9.73
N GLU A 40 -1.87 -22.13 8.67
CA GLU A 40 -2.18 -22.59 7.31
C GLU A 40 -0.92 -22.51 6.41
N PRO A 41 -0.24 -23.65 6.15
CA PRO A 41 1.02 -23.64 5.40
C PRO A 41 0.89 -23.07 4.00
N GLU A 42 -0.25 -23.21 3.35
CA GLU A 42 -0.52 -22.71 1.99
C GLU A 42 -0.52 -21.17 1.94
N ILE A 43 -0.89 -20.50 3.04
CA ILE A 43 -0.92 -19.04 3.14
C ILE A 43 0.36 -18.52 3.83
N SER A 44 0.80 -19.16 4.90
CA SER A 44 1.92 -18.69 5.74
C SER A 44 3.29 -18.69 5.05
N ARG A 45 3.38 -19.26 3.84
CA ARG A 45 4.58 -19.21 3.00
C ARG A 45 4.87 -17.84 2.38
N VAL A 46 3.90 -16.92 2.41
CA VAL A 46 4.07 -15.52 1.96
C VAL A 46 3.97 -14.56 3.13
N PRO A 47 4.65 -13.40 3.11
CA PRO A 47 4.53 -12.39 4.15
C PRO A 47 3.13 -11.78 4.17
N LEU A 48 2.76 -11.21 5.34
CA LEU A 48 1.51 -10.51 5.55
C LEU A 48 1.73 -8.99 5.55
N MET A 49 0.84 -8.28 4.90
CA MET A 49 0.65 -6.85 5.05
C MET A 49 -0.52 -6.62 6.00
N ILE A 50 -0.25 -5.94 7.12
CA ILE A 50 -1.27 -5.61 8.11
C ILE A 50 -1.80 -4.23 7.78
N ASP A 51 -3.05 -4.19 7.33
CA ASP A 51 -3.71 -2.99 6.83
C ASP A 51 -4.84 -2.55 7.76
N SER A 52 -4.76 -1.33 8.24
CA SER A 52 -5.84 -0.65 8.94
C SER A 52 -5.64 0.86 8.99
N SER A 53 -6.75 1.59 9.05
CA SER A 53 -6.79 3.02 9.37
C SER A 53 -6.56 3.32 10.86
N LYS A 54 -6.58 2.28 11.71
CA LYS A 54 -6.48 2.38 13.18
C LYS A 54 -5.21 1.72 13.68
N TRP A 55 -4.38 2.48 14.41
CA TRP A 55 -3.11 1.97 14.90
C TRP A 55 -3.25 0.75 15.83
N GLU A 56 -4.27 0.74 16.70
CA GLU A 56 -4.51 -0.40 17.61
C GLU A 56 -4.79 -1.71 16.89
N VAL A 57 -5.41 -1.67 15.70
CA VAL A 57 -5.64 -2.84 14.86
C VAL A 57 -4.33 -3.32 14.22
N ILE A 58 -3.53 -2.37 13.71
CA ILE A 58 -2.19 -2.67 13.17
C ILE A 58 -1.33 -3.34 14.24
N GLU A 59 -1.27 -2.76 15.44
CA GLU A 59 -0.44 -3.29 16.52
C GLU A 59 -0.91 -4.69 16.98
N ALA A 60 -2.21 -4.94 17.01
CA ALA A 60 -2.76 -6.27 17.28
C ALA A 60 -2.25 -7.32 16.28
N GLY A 61 -2.28 -7.00 14.98
CA GLY A 61 -1.73 -7.85 13.92
C GLY A 61 -0.23 -8.08 14.07
N LEU A 62 0.54 -7.02 14.33
CA LEU A 62 2.00 -7.09 14.50
C LEU A 62 2.42 -8.00 15.65
N LYS A 63 1.64 -8.07 16.73
CA LYS A 63 1.88 -8.98 17.86
C LYS A 63 1.72 -10.46 17.52
N CYS A 64 1.01 -10.77 16.44
CA CYS A 64 0.65 -12.14 16.06
C CYS A 64 1.41 -12.65 14.84
N VAL A 65 1.95 -11.76 14.02
CA VAL A 65 2.64 -12.09 12.77
C VAL A 65 3.96 -12.81 13.04
N GLN A 66 4.24 -13.82 12.21
CA GLN A 66 5.54 -14.48 12.11
C GLN A 66 6.33 -13.95 10.92
N GLY A 67 7.65 -13.86 11.05
CA GLY A 67 8.53 -13.32 10.01
C GLY A 67 8.48 -11.80 9.93
N LYS A 68 8.78 -11.24 8.75
CA LYS A 68 8.80 -9.81 8.49
C LYS A 68 7.47 -9.35 7.89
N PRO A 69 6.61 -8.65 8.66
CA PRO A 69 5.37 -8.08 8.13
C PRO A 69 5.62 -6.76 7.41
N ILE A 70 4.60 -6.32 6.67
CA ILE A 70 4.52 -4.97 6.13
C ILE A 70 3.35 -4.27 6.84
N VAL A 71 3.55 -3.04 7.30
CA VAL A 71 2.48 -2.21 7.84
C VAL A 71 1.89 -1.34 6.73
N ASN A 72 0.59 -1.37 6.57
CA ASN A 72 -0.16 -0.50 5.66
C ASN A 72 -1.23 0.24 6.46
N SER A 73 -1.08 1.49 6.79
CA SER A 73 0.03 2.38 6.52
C SER A 73 0.23 3.35 7.67
N ILE A 74 1.31 4.10 7.63
CA ILE A 74 1.48 5.30 8.44
C ILE A 74 1.54 6.52 7.53
N SER A 75 1.31 7.71 8.08
CA SER A 75 1.37 8.97 7.34
C SER A 75 1.63 10.15 8.25
N LEU A 76 1.96 11.30 7.66
CA LEU A 76 2.14 12.57 8.37
C LEU A 76 0.81 13.29 8.67
N LYS A 77 -0.33 12.66 8.41
CA LYS A 77 -1.67 13.21 8.60
C LYS A 77 -1.89 13.80 10.01
N GLU A 78 -1.47 13.08 11.04
CA GLU A 78 -1.60 13.49 12.44
C GLU A 78 -0.34 14.20 12.96
N GLY A 79 0.52 14.66 12.06
CA GLY A 79 1.76 15.35 12.36
C GLY A 79 2.96 14.43 12.59
N GLU A 80 4.14 15.05 12.61
CA GLU A 80 5.43 14.37 12.65
C GLU A 80 5.65 13.55 13.92
N ALA A 81 5.18 14.03 15.08
CA ALA A 81 5.35 13.33 16.35
C ALA A 81 4.62 11.97 16.37
N ALA A 82 3.39 11.93 15.87
CA ALA A 82 2.61 10.70 15.73
C ALA A 82 3.27 9.75 14.71
N PHE A 83 3.70 10.29 13.57
CA PHE A 83 4.40 9.54 12.54
C PHE A 83 5.68 8.87 13.05
N VAL A 84 6.55 9.61 13.73
CA VAL A 84 7.79 9.10 14.34
C VAL A 84 7.49 8.03 15.40
N HIS A 85 6.45 8.24 16.21
CA HIS A 85 6.05 7.26 17.21
C HIS A 85 5.64 5.92 16.58
N GLN A 86 4.73 5.97 15.59
CA GLN A 86 4.27 4.78 14.87
C GLN A 86 5.43 4.10 14.11
N ALA A 87 6.29 4.88 13.46
CA ALA A 87 7.46 4.38 12.76
C ALA A 87 8.42 3.62 13.68
N ARG A 88 8.69 4.15 14.87
CA ARG A 88 9.53 3.47 15.89
C ARG A 88 8.92 2.16 16.34
N LEU A 89 7.60 2.09 16.48
CA LEU A 89 6.91 0.83 16.78
C LEU A 89 7.01 -0.16 15.63
N CYS A 90 6.76 0.25 14.38
CA CYS A 90 6.95 -0.60 13.19
C CYS A 90 8.36 -1.20 13.17
N ARG A 91 9.39 -0.37 13.36
CA ARG A 91 10.78 -0.82 13.40
C ARG A 91 11.04 -1.79 14.55
N ARG A 92 10.46 -1.55 15.73
CA ARG A 92 10.59 -2.42 16.90
C ARG A 92 9.99 -3.81 16.66
N TYR A 93 8.90 -3.90 15.89
CA TYR A 93 8.30 -5.16 15.45
C TYR A 93 9.04 -5.80 14.27
N GLY A 94 10.05 -5.14 13.70
CA GLY A 94 10.79 -5.64 12.54
C GLY A 94 10.02 -5.55 11.22
N ALA A 95 9.01 -4.68 11.14
CA ALA A 95 8.17 -4.51 9.97
C ALA A 95 8.80 -3.56 8.94
N ALA A 96 8.57 -3.83 7.65
CA ALA A 96 8.61 -2.81 6.61
C ALA A 96 7.35 -1.95 6.69
N VAL A 97 7.38 -0.73 6.15
CA VAL A 97 6.28 0.22 6.33
C VAL A 97 5.88 0.89 5.04
N VAL A 98 4.59 0.83 4.72
CA VAL A 98 3.97 1.67 3.70
C VAL A 98 3.70 3.05 4.30
N VAL A 99 4.14 4.07 3.59
CA VAL A 99 3.91 5.48 3.92
C VAL A 99 3.02 6.09 2.86
N MET A 100 1.82 6.45 3.23
CA MET A 100 0.93 7.17 2.31
C MET A 100 1.38 8.63 2.18
N ALA A 101 1.34 9.14 0.96
CA ALA A 101 1.57 10.56 0.66
C ALA A 101 0.40 11.42 1.18
N PHE A 102 0.35 11.59 2.49
CA PHE A 102 -0.68 12.26 3.23
C PHE A 102 -0.03 13.02 4.40
N ASP A 103 -0.21 14.32 4.46
CA ASP A 103 0.31 15.17 5.54
C ASP A 103 -0.82 15.93 6.25
N GLU A 104 -0.46 16.89 7.06
CA GLU A 104 -1.37 17.70 7.86
C GLU A 104 -2.37 18.49 7.00
N ASP A 105 -2.03 18.76 5.72
CA ASP A 105 -2.86 19.49 4.76
C ASP A 105 -3.74 18.56 3.90
N GLY A 106 -3.65 17.24 4.10
CA GLY A 106 -4.45 16.23 3.41
C GLY A 106 -3.64 15.34 2.46
N GLN A 107 -4.37 14.53 1.68
CA GLN A 107 -3.76 13.64 0.69
C GLN A 107 -3.08 14.44 -0.43
N ALA A 108 -1.92 13.97 -0.86
CA ALA A 108 -1.22 14.55 -2.00
C ALA A 108 -1.95 14.21 -3.31
N ASP A 109 -2.52 15.19 -3.93
CA ASP A 109 -3.25 15.10 -5.20
C ASP A 109 -2.43 15.58 -6.40
N THR A 110 -1.41 16.41 -6.19
CA THR A 110 -0.48 16.90 -7.21
C THR A 110 0.85 16.18 -7.18
N LEU A 111 1.55 16.14 -8.32
CA LEU A 111 2.90 15.58 -8.41
C LEU A 111 3.86 16.21 -7.39
N GLN A 112 3.84 17.55 -7.27
CA GLN A 112 4.73 18.27 -6.37
C GLN A 112 4.50 17.85 -4.91
N ARG A 113 3.25 17.79 -4.43
CA ARG A 113 2.96 17.38 -3.06
C ARG A 113 3.38 15.94 -2.78
N ARG A 114 3.19 15.04 -3.76
CA ARG A 114 3.66 13.64 -3.67
C ARG A 114 5.17 13.57 -3.45
N GLN A 115 5.93 14.35 -4.19
CA GLN A 115 7.40 14.44 -4.07
C GLN A 115 7.83 15.03 -2.72
N GLU A 116 7.23 16.11 -2.29
CA GLU A 116 7.54 16.81 -1.03
C GLU A 116 7.26 15.91 0.18
N ILE A 117 6.09 15.26 0.23
CA ILE A 117 5.72 14.36 1.32
C ILE A 117 6.60 13.12 1.32
N ALA A 118 6.87 12.52 0.15
CA ALA A 118 7.75 11.37 0.04
C ALA A 118 9.18 11.69 0.54
N ALA A 119 9.75 12.82 0.13
CA ALA A 119 11.06 13.26 0.58
C ALA A 119 11.11 13.53 2.09
N ARG A 120 10.09 14.20 2.64
CA ARG A 120 9.97 14.48 4.08
C ARG A 120 9.87 13.18 4.88
N ALA A 121 8.98 12.29 4.50
CA ALA A 121 8.78 11.01 5.18
C ALA A 121 10.04 10.14 5.12
N HIS A 122 10.66 10.03 3.94
CA HIS A 122 11.90 9.27 3.77
C HIS A 122 13.03 9.80 4.67
N ARG A 123 13.23 11.13 4.72
CA ARG A 123 14.24 11.75 5.59
C ARG A 123 14.00 11.41 7.06
N ILE A 124 12.76 11.54 7.54
CA ILE A 124 12.41 11.22 8.92
C ILE A 124 12.67 9.74 9.23
N LEU A 125 12.19 8.85 8.36
CA LEU A 125 12.32 7.41 8.58
C LEU A 125 13.78 6.95 8.57
N THR A 126 14.56 7.40 7.61
CA THR A 126 15.95 6.94 7.45
C THR A 126 16.93 7.63 8.39
N GLN A 127 16.79 8.94 8.62
CA GLN A 127 17.76 9.72 9.39
C GLN A 127 17.41 9.85 10.87
N GLU A 128 16.11 9.91 11.24
CA GLU A 128 15.70 10.13 12.63
C GLU A 128 15.25 8.82 13.30
N VAL A 129 14.51 7.96 12.59
CA VAL A 129 14.04 6.68 13.13
C VAL A 129 15.05 5.57 12.86
N GLY A 130 15.82 5.65 11.77
CA GLY A 130 16.86 4.70 11.38
C GLY A 130 16.31 3.47 10.67
N PHE A 131 15.26 3.63 9.86
CA PHE A 131 14.84 2.57 8.91
C PHE A 131 15.91 2.34 7.85
N PRO A 132 16.16 1.10 7.46
CA PRO A 132 16.85 0.84 6.22
C PRO A 132 15.95 1.30 5.06
N PRO A 133 16.49 1.98 4.01
CA PRO A 133 15.68 2.52 2.93
C PRO A 133 14.80 1.48 2.23
N GLU A 134 15.27 0.23 2.11
CA GLU A 134 14.56 -0.90 1.50
C GLU A 134 13.36 -1.39 2.31
N ASP A 135 13.18 -0.94 3.54
CA ASP A 135 12.01 -1.21 4.37
C ASP A 135 10.99 -0.05 4.34
N VAL A 136 11.31 1.02 3.61
CA VAL A 136 10.42 2.16 3.37
C VAL A 136 9.73 1.98 2.03
N ILE A 137 8.41 1.96 2.04
CA ILE A 137 7.56 1.78 0.86
C ILE A 137 6.66 3.01 0.75
N ILE A 138 6.84 3.84 -0.27
CA ILE A 138 5.99 5.02 -0.47
C ILE A 138 4.77 4.64 -1.30
N ASP A 139 3.59 5.04 -0.86
CA ASP A 139 2.37 5.05 -1.67
C ASP A 139 2.03 6.50 -2.06
N PRO A 140 2.24 6.89 -3.33
CA PRO A 140 1.97 8.24 -3.81
C PRO A 140 0.48 8.57 -3.97
N ASN A 141 -0.43 7.71 -3.55
CA ASN A 141 -1.87 7.73 -3.73
C ASN A 141 -2.33 7.49 -5.18
N VAL A 142 -3.01 6.38 -5.39
CA VAL A 142 -3.73 6.10 -6.65
C VAL A 142 -5.13 6.70 -6.54
N PHE A 143 -5.44 7.68 -7.39
CA PHE A 143 -6.76 8.29 -7.49
C PHE A 143 -7.50 7.83 -8.75
N ALA A 144 -8.83 7.96 -8.72
CA ALA A 144 -9.68 7.60 -9.85
C ALA A 144 -9.42 8.49 -11.07
N VAL A 145 -9.35 7.87 -12.24
CA VAL A 145 -9.33 8.57 -13.53
C VAL A 145 -10.76 8.65 -14.11
N ALA A 146 -10.95 9.47 -15.14
CA ALA A 146 -12.21 9.64 -15.83
C ALA A 146 -13.39 10.02 -14.92
N THR A 147 -13.15 10.88 -13.94
CA THR A 147 -14.15 11.36 -13.01
C THR A 147 -15.06 12.44 -13.60
N GLY A 148 -14.72 12.99 -14.77
CA GLY A 148 -15.40 14.14 -15.37
C GLY A 148 -14.99 15.49 -14.77
N ILE A 149 -14.03 15.52 -13.87
CA ILE A 149 -13.48 16.73 -13.23
C ILE A 149 -12.12 17.01 -13.87
N GLU A 150 -11.91 18.24 -14.38
CA GLU A 150 -10.72 18.62 -15.15
C GLU A 150 -9.45 18.54 -14.29
N GLU A 151 -9.50 18.93 -13.03
CA GLU A 151 -8.41 18.90 -12.06
C GLU A 151 -7.90 17.46 -11.81
N HIS A 152 -8.71 16.44 -12.08
CA HIS A 152 -8.36 15.04 -11.91
C HIS A 152 -7.73 14.41 -13.16
N ALA A 153 -7.61 15.16 -14.26
CA ALA A 153 -7.17 14.60 -15.55
C ALA A 153 -5.78 13.96 -15.51
N ASN A 154 -4.89 14.48 -14.66
CA ASN A 154 -3.50 14.03 -14.56
C ASN A 154 -3.22 13.04 -13.43
N TYR A 155 -4.19 12.63 -12.63
CA TYR A 155 -3.96 11.79 -11.44
C TYR A 155 -3.19 10.50 -11.72
N GLY A 156 -3.48 9.82 -12.82
CA GLY A 156 -2.76 8.61 -13.23
C GLY A 156 -1.33 8.89 -13.67
N VAL A 157 -1.13 9.95 -14.46
CA VAL A 157 0.18 10.40 -14.93
C VAL A 157 1.03 10.84 -13.75
N ASP A 158 0.47 11.64 -12.84
CA ASP A 158 1.17 12.15 -11.66
C ASP A 158 1.63 11.02 -10.72
N PHE A 159 0.87 9.92 -10.61
CA PHE A 159 1.32 8.74 -9.88
C PHE A 159 2.55 8.10 -10.54
N ILE A 160 2.52 7.93 -11.85
CA ILE A 160 3.62 7.33 -12.62
C ILE A 160 4.87 8.21 -12.52
N GLU A 161 4.73 9.52 -12.67
CA GLU A 161 5.84 10.47 -12.55
C GLU A 161 6.38 10.57 -11.12
N ALA A 162 5.51 10.52 -10.10
CA ALA A 162 5.93 10.45 -8.70
C ALA A 162 6.72 9.16 -8.43
N THR A 163 6.26 8.02 -8.96
CA THR A 163 6.98 6.74 -8.88
C THR A 163 8.39 6.87 -9.46
N ARG A 164 8.51 7.40 -10.69
CA ARG A 164 9.80 7.61 -11.35
C ARG A 164 10.71 8.53 -10.55
N TRP A 165 10.14 9.60 -10.01
CA TRP A 165 10.90 10.55 -9.19
C TRP A 165 11.40 9.91 -7.89
N ILE A 166 10.57 9.14 -7.18
CA ILE A 166 10.96 8.44 -5.95
C ILE A 166 12.12 7.49 -6.22
N LYS A 167 12.03 6.68 -7.27
CA LYS A 167 13.09 5.73 -7.64
C LYS A 167 14.41 6.42 -7.99
N ALA A 168 14.35 7.61 -8.57
CA ALA A 168 15.53 8.39 -8.94
C ALA A 168 16.17 9.17 -7.77
N ASN A 169 15.36 9.63 -6.81
CA ASN A 169 15.80 10.58 -5.78
C ASN A 169 15.87 10.00 -4.36
N LEU A 170 15.17 8.89 -4.09
CA LEU A 170 15.12 8.24 -2.78
C LEU A 170 15.69 6.81 -2.91
N PRO A 171 17.02 6.65 -2.97
CA PRO A 171 17.64 5.38 -3.28
C PRO A 171 17.30 4.30 -2.24
N GLY A 172 16.99 3.10 -2.72
CA GLY A 172 16.58 1.96 -1.89
C GLY A 172 15.10 1.92 -1.53
N THR A 173 14.39 3.06 -1.60
CA THR A 173 12.97 3.14 -1.29
C THR A 173 12.13 2.42 -2.34
N LEU A 174 11.12 1.68 -1.88
CA LEU A 174 10.15 0.98 -2.69
C LEU A 174 8.89 1.85 -2.91
N VAL A 175 8.12 1.51 -3.94
CA VAL A 175 6.86 2.19 -4.27
C VAL A 175 5.73 1.17 -4.35
N SER A 176 4.59 1.49 -3.72
CA SER A 176 3.37 0.69 -3.75
C SER A 176 2.18 1.53 -4.21
N GLY A 177 1.07 0.85 -4.53
CA GLY A 177 -0.21 1.51 -4.81
C GLY A 177 -1.40 0.57 -4.78
N GLY A 178 -2.55 1.10 -4.31
CA GLY A 178 -3.84 0.43 -4.36
C GLY A 178 -4.48 0.57 -5.74
N ILE A 179 -4.22 -0.36 -6.65
CA ILE A 179 -4.51 -0.23 -8.09
C ILE A 179 -6.00 -0.09 -8.39
N SER A 180 -6.87 -0.76 -7.63
CA SER A 180 -8.32 -0.72 -7.90
C SER A 180 -8.93 0.70 -7.84
N ASN A 181 -8.27 1.63 -7.15
CA ASN A 181 -8.71 3.02 -7.05
C ASN A 181 -8.69 3.74 -8.39
N VAL A 182 -7.75 3.42 -9.29
CA VAL A 182 -7.64 4.09 -10.60
C VAL A 182 -8.91 3.97 -11.43
N SER A 183 -9.63 2.85 -11.29
CA SER A 183 -10.84 2.53 -12.05
C SER A 183 -12.15 2.74 -11.29
N PHE A 184 -12.12 3.48 -10.17
CA PHE A 184 -13.28 3.67 -9.30
C PHE A 184 -14.50 4.24 -10.04
N SER A 185 -14.29 5.14 -10.99
CA SER A 185 -15.35 5.72 -11.84
C SER A 185 -16.11 4.68 -12.70
N PHE A 186 -15.54 3.47 -12.87
CA PHE A 186 -16.11 2.39 -13.66
C PHE A 186 -16.62 1.23 -12.81
N ARG A 187 -16.99 1.47 -11.54
CA ARG A 187 -17.59 0.44 -10.68
C ARG A 187 -18.81 -0.19 -11.35
N GLY A 188 -18.88 -1.53 -11.30
CA GLY A 188 -19.91 -2.32 -11.96
C GLY A 188 -19.56 -2.81 -13.36
N ASN A 189 -18.47 -2.32 -13.97
CA ASN A 189 -17.98 -2.78 -15.27
C ASN A 189 -16.58 -3.42 -15.13
N ASN A 190 -16.53 -4.69 -14.73
CA ASN A 190 -15.29 -5.38 -14.42
C ASN A 190 -14.34 -5.48 -15.63
N ALA A 191 -14.85 -5.73 -16.83
CA ALA A 191 -14.01 -5.85 -18.02
C ALA A 191 -13.23 -4.55 -18.31
N VAL A 192 -13.91 -3.39 -18.22
CA VAL A 192 -13.25 -2.09 -18.37
C VAL A 192 -12.27 -1.83 -17.24
N ARG A 193 -12.63 -2.19 -16.01
CA ARG A 193 -11.73 -2.00 -14.85
C ARG A 193 -10.46 -2.82 -14.97
N GLU A 194 -10.55 -4.07 -15.37
CA GLU A 194 -9.41 -4.97 -15.57
C GLU A 194 -8.46 -4.44 -16.66
N ALA A 195 -9.02 -3.95 -17.78
CA ALA A 195 -8.24 -3.32 -18.83
C ALA A 195 -7.51 -2.04 -18.33
N ILE A 196 -8.21 -1.17 -17.57
CA ILE A 196 -7.58 0.02 -16.97
C ILE A 196 -6.45 -0.38 -16.02
N HIS A 197 -6.64 -1.42 -15.18
CA HIS A 197 -5.60 -1.90 -14.28
C HIS A 197 -4.38 -2.39 -15.05
N ALA A 198 -4.56 -3.18 -16.10
CA ALA A 198 -3.47 -3.72 -16.91
C ALA A 198 -2.66 -2.61 -17.58
N VAL A 199 -3.32 -1.62 -18.20
CA VAL A 199 -2.65 -0.47 -18.83
C VAL A 199 -1.90 0.36 -17.77
N PHE A 200 -2.55 0.66 -16.65
CA PHE A 200 -1.94 1.44 -15.58
C PHE A 200 -0.70 0.74 -14.99
N LEU A 201 -0.82 -0.55 -14.67
CA LEU A 201 0.29 -1.36 -14.16
C LEU A 201 1.45 -1.43 -15.14
N PHE A 202 1.19 -1.62 -16.43
CA PHE A 202 2.25 -1.65 -17.44
C PHE A 202 3.12 -0.39 -17.38
N HIS A 203 2.52 0.78 -17.36
CA HIS A 203 3.24 2.05 -17.30
C HIS A 203 3.86 2.33 -15.92
N ALA A 204 3.17 1.98 -14.83
CA ALA A 204 3.67 2.19 -13.47
C ALA A 204 4.87 1.29 -13.16
N ILE A 205 4.84 0.02 -13.59
CA ILE A 205 5.97 -0.92 -13.44
C ILE A 205 7.16 -0.43 -14.25
N ALA A 206 6.96 0.04 -15.49
CA ALA A 206 8.03 0.62 -16.30
C ALA A 206 8.64 1.89 -15.65
N ALA A 207 7.89 2.60 -14.81
CA ALA A 207 8.39 3.73 -14.02
C ALA A 207 9.10 3.33 -12.73
N GLY A 208 8.99 2.06 -12.30
CA GLY A 208 9.65 1.52 -11.12
C GLY A 208 8.71 1.16 -9.96
N LEU A 209 7.41 0.97 -10.20
CA LEU A 209 6.49 0.44 -9.19
C LEU A 209 6.95 -0.95 -8.75
N ASP A 210 7.17 -1.13 -7.45
CA ASP A 210 7.69 -2.37 -6.88
C ASP A 210 6.58 -3.30 -6.37
N MET A 211 5.48 -2.72 -5.89
CA MET A 211 4.36 -3.45 -5.28
C MET A 211 3.02 -2.88 -5.75
N ALA A 212 2.03 -3.77 -5.84
CA ALA A 212 0.66 -3.38 -6.20
C ALA A 212 -0.34 -4.16 -5.35
N ILE A 213 -1.29 -3.47 -4.73
CA ILE A 213 -2.41 -4.10 -4.04
C ILE A 213 -3.49 -4.34 -5.10
N VAL A 214 -3.72 -5.61 -5.41
CA VAL A 214 -4.59 -6.07 -6.50
C VAL A 214 -5.31 -7.36 -6.10
N ASN A 215 -6.38 -7.70 -6.83
CA ASN A 215 -6.89 -9.07 -6.85
C ASN A 215 -6.02 -9.89 -7.83
N ALA A 216 -5.16 -10.75 -7.30
CA ALA A 216 -4.22 -11.53 -8.11
C ALA A 216 -4.92 -12.43 -9.16
N GLY A 217 -6.13 -12.93 -8.83
CA GLY A 217 -6.92 -13.75 -9.73
C GLY A 217 -7.64 -13.00 -10.88
N ALA A 218 -7.59 -11.66 -10.87
CA ALA A 218 -8.27 -10.82 -11.86
C ALA A 218 -7.29 -9.93 -12.66
N LEU A 219 -6.00 -10.28 -12.66
CA LEU A 219 -5.01 -9.55 -13.45
C LEU A 219 -5.04 -10.02 -14.91
N VAL A 220 -5.17 -9.06 -15.81
CA VAL A 220 -5.04 -9.24 -17.26
C VAL A 220 -3.68 -8.70 -17.71
N VAL A 221 -3.02 -9.41 -18.62
CA VAL A 221 -1.75 -8.97 -19.21
C VAL A 221 -2.01 -7.91 -20.25
N TYR A 222 -1.19 -6.85 -20.28
CA TYR A 222 -1.34 -5.72 -21.21
C TYR A 222 -1.47 -6.13 -22.68
N ASP A 223 -0.71 -7.13 -23.11
CA ASP A 223 -0.72 -7.62 -24.50
C ASP A 223 -2.00 -8.41 -24.88
N GLU A 224 -2.87 -8.68 -23.92
CA GLU A 224 -4.14 -9.41 -24.11
C GLU A 224 -5.39 -8.49 -24.15
N ILE A 225 -5.20 -7.17 -24.14
CA ILE A 225 -6.30 -6.18 -24.11
C ILE A 225 -6.75 -5.82 -25.53
#